data_2da78b61c99286f84071b23f481fd8de
#
_entry.id   2da78b61c99286f84071b23f481fd8de
#
_cell.length_a   1.000
_cell.length_b   1.000
_cell.length_c   1.000
_cell.angle_alpha   90.00
_cell.angle_beta   90.00
_cell.angle_gamma   90.00
#
_symmetry.space_group_name_H-M   'P 1'
#
loop_
_entity.id
_entity.type
_entity.pdbx_description
1 polymer ?
#
loop_
_entity_poly.entity_id
_entity_poly.type
_entity_poly.pdbx_seq_one_letter_code
_entity_poly.pdbx_strand_id
1 'polypeptide(L)'
;LKNELQLFMQGERNVEKYREVGINWWDYCGAILVNSYPTYFEKLPPLIAKINREKRNSKNYVLFLGSTDAETNQAPCLSLVQFQIENDELVVSAYQRSSDANLGLPADIYHLYLMARQIDLPLKSITLNLANVHIYENNIANTRLLLEGNENVKFELNV
;
A
#
# COMPACT_ATOMS: atom_id res chain seq x y z
N LEU A 1 -9.31 4.95 -1.62
CA LEU A 1 -8.40 3.83 -1.27
C LEU A 1 -8.94 2.46 -1.74
N LYS A 2 -10.21 2.08 -1.44
CA LYS A 2 -10.74 0.77 -1.86
C LYS A 2 -10.76 0.61 -3.39
N ASN A 3 -11.23 1.63 -4.12
CA ASN A 3 -11.24 1.63 -5.58
C ASN A 3 -9.80 1.63 -6.14
N GLU A 4 -8.89 2.33 -5.49
CA GLU A 4 -7.48 2.35 -5.85
C GLU A 4 -6.83 0.96 -5.77
N LEU A 5 -7.00 0.27 -4.64
CA LEU A 5 -6.50 -1.09 -4.50
C LEU A 5 -7.09 -2.01 -5.58
N GLN A 6 -8.37 -1.84 -5.91
CA GLN A 6 -9.01 -2.63 -6.97
C GLN A 6 -8.37 -2.39 -8.34
N LEU A 7 -8.10 -1.13 -8.69
CA LEU A 7 -7.38 -0.77 -9.93
C LEU A 7 -5.96 -1.34 -9.93
N PHE A 8 -5.24 -1.29 -8.80
CA PHE A 8 -3.94 -1.92 -8.68
C PHE A 8 -4.00 -3.44 -8.94
N MET A 9 -4.96 -4.13 -8.33
CA MET A 9 -5.13 -5.58 -8.49
C MET A 9 -5.53 -5.99 -9.92
N GLN A 10 -6.14 -5.07 -10.68
CA GLN A 10 -6.46 -5.24 -12.10
C GLN A 10 -5.29 -4.95 -13.03
N GLY A 11 -4.17 -4.44 -12.49
CA GLY A 11 -3.02 -4.02 -13.28
C GLY A 11 -3.27 -2.73 -14.08
N GLU A 12 -4.27 -1.91 -13.67
CA GLU A 12 -4.59 -0.66 -14.37
C GLU A 12 -3.48 0.37 -14.21
N ARG A 13 -2.93 0.83 -15.32
CA ARG A 13 -1.81 1.79 -15.34
C ARG A 13 -2.20 3.16 -15.86
N ASN A 14 -3.37 3.29 -16.49
CA ASN A 14 -3.81 4.57 -17.02
C ASN A 14 -4.28 5.50 -15.89
N VAL A 15 -3.58 6.62 -15.67
CA VAL A 15 -3.87 7.59 -14.60
C VAL A 15 -5.28 8.15 -14.72
N GLU A 16 -5.82 8.31 -15.93
CA GLU A 16 -7.21 8.78 -16.12
C GLU A 16 -8.24 7.87 -15.43
N LYS A 17 -7.99 6.55 -15.39
CA LYS A 17 -8.87 5.60 -14.69
C LYS A 17 -8.92 5.83 -13.18
N TYR A 18 -7.85 6.33 -12.61
CA TYR A 18 -7.80 6.74 -11.20
C TYR A 18 -8.60 8.02 -10.98
N ARG A 19 -8.50 9.01 -11.89
CA ARG A 19 -9.30 10.25 -11.84
C ARG A 19 -10.80 9.97 -11.93
N GLU A 20 -11.23 9.05 -12.80
CA GLU A 20 -12.64 8.63 -12.93
C GLU A 20 -13.24 8.16 -11.60
N VAL A 21 -12.44 7.64 -10.67
CA VAL A 21 -12.88 7.19 -9.34
C VAL A 21 -12.48 8.15 -8.20
N GLY A 22 -12.13 9.40 -8.56
CA GLY A 22 -11.83 10.46 -7.60
C GLY A 22 -10.41 10.41 -7.00
N ILE A 23 -9.47 9.77 -7.69
CA ILE A 23 -8.06 9.64 -7.27
C ILE A 23 -7.19 10.49 -8.17
N ASN A 24 -6.55 11.52 -7.64
CA ASN A 24 -5.74 12.49 -8.38
C ASN A 24 -4.27 12.56 -7.92
N TRP A 25 -3.89 11.86 -6.86
CA TRP A 25 -2.51 11.90 -6.36
C TRP A 25 -1.49 11.14 -7.22
N TRP A 26 -1.93 10.50 -8.30
CA TRP A 26 -1.05 9.90 -9.31
C TRP A 26 -0.76 10.81 -10.50
N ASP A 27 -1.33 12.02 -10.53
CA ASP A 27 -1.22 12.95 -11.67
C ASP A 27 0.22 13.35 -11.99
N TYR A 28 1.09 13.40 -10.98
CA TYR A 28 2.51 13.70 -11.16
C TYR A 28 3.29 12.60 -11.90
N CYS A 29 2.74 11.38 -12.00
CA CYS A 29 3.36 10.28 -12.73
C CYS A 29 3.16 10.36 -14.26
N GLY A 30 2.41 11.36 -14.76
CA GLY A 30 2.02 11.46 -16.17
C GLY A 30 0.81 10.59 -16.53
N ALA A 31 0.71 10.16 -17.78
CA ALA A 31 -0.47 9.44 -18.26
C ALA A 31 -0.51 7.97 -17.83
N ILE A 32 0.66 7.36 -17.60
CA ILE A 32 0.82 5.92 -17.36
C ILE A 32 1.71 5.70 -16.13
N LEU A 33 1.26 4.86 -15.23
CA LEU A 33 2.04 4.38 -14.08
C LEU A 33 3.08 3.36 -14.54
N VAL A 34 4.35 3.76 -14.51
CA VAL A 34 5.49 2.92 -14.88
C VAL A 34 6.19 2.47 -13.60
N ASN A 35 6.57 1.20 -13.47
CA ASN A 35 7.24 0.63 -12.30
C ASN A 35 6.55 1.00 -10.97
N SER A 36 5.23 0.97 -10.96
CA SER A 36 4.38 1.36 -9.84
C SER A 36 3.48 0.20 -9.38
N TYR A 37 2.66 0.44 -8.38
CA TYR A 37 1.82 -0.58 -7.73
C TYR A 37 1.05 -1.49 -8.69
N PRO A 38 0.35 -1.02 -9.74
CA PRO A 38 -0.41 -1.89 -10.63
C PRO A 38 0.42 -2.98 -11.29
N THR A 39 1.69 -2.70 -11.60
CA THR A 39 2.62 -3.66 -12.22
C THR A 39 2.84 -4.91 -11.36
N TYR A 40 2.70 -4.78 -10.06
CA TYR A 40 3.01 -5.84 -9.09
C TYR A 40 1.74 -6.41 -8.45
N PHE A 41 0.73 -5.58 -8.21
CA PHE A 41 -0.51 -5.97 -7.55
C PHE A 41 -1.41 -6.87 -8.40
N GLU A 42 -1.22 -6.93 -9.71
CA GLU A 42 -1.90 -7.93 -10.56
C GLU A 42 -1.59 -9.38 -10.13
N LYS A 43 -0.48 -9.58 -9.37
CA LYS A 43 -0.08 -10.87 -8.81
C LYS A 43 -0.77 -11.20 -7.48
N LEU A 44 -1.43 -10.23 -6.85
CA LEU A 44 -2.08 -10.40 -5.55
C LEU A 44 -3.31 -11.34 -5.62
N PRO A 45 -4.24 -11.21 -6.59
CA PRO A 45 -5.40 -12.09 -6.67
C PRO A 45 -5.04 -13.59 -6.74
N PRO A 46 -4.12 -14.05 -7.62
CA PRO A 46 -3.74 -15.45 -7.65
C PRO A 46 -3.02 -15.90 -6.37
N LEU A 47 -2.28 -15.00 -5.69
CA LEU A 47 -1.66 -15.30 -4.40
C LEU A 47 -2.73 -15.51 -3.32
N ILE A 48 -3.72 -14.62 -3.21
CA ILE A 48 -4.84 -14.76 -2.29
C ILE A 48 -5.61 -16.06 -2.56
N ALA A 49 -5.92 -16.36 -3.82
CA ALA A 49 -6.60 -17.60 -4.18
C ALA A 49 -5.80 -18.85 -3.76
N LYS A 50 -4.47 -18.79 -3.88
CA LYS A 50 -3.57 -19.86 -3.41
C LYS A 50 -3.63 -20.01 -1.90
N ILE A 51 -3.55 -18.93 -1.13
CA ILE A 51 -3.61 -18.94 0.33
C ILE A 51 -4.95 -19.53 0.80
N ASN A 52 -6.07 -19.06 0.23
CA ASN A 52 -7.41 -19.52 0.58
C ASN A 52 -7.63 -21.00 0.27
N ARG A 53 -7.00 -21.53 -0.78
CA ARG A 53 -7.07 -22.94 -1.13
C ARG A 53 -6.22 -23.81 -0.21
N GLU A 54 -4.99 -23.38 0.11
CA GLU A 54 -4.02 -24.19 0.82
C GLU A 54 -4.19 -24.13 2.34
N LYS A 55 -4.55 -22.97 2.89
CA LYS A 55 -4.76 -22.69 4.33
C LYS A 55 -3.68 -23.29 5.24
N ARG A 56 -2.43 -23.27 4.79
CA ARG A 56 -1.28 -23.80 5.53
C ARG A 56 -0.20 -22.73 5.66
N ASN A 57 0.61 -22.78 6.70
CA ASN A 57 1.76 -21.90 6.80
C ASN A 57 2.76 -22.15 5.66
N SER A 58 3.21 -21.08 5.02
CA SER A 58 4.20 -21.12 3.95
C SER A 58 5.02 -19.85 3.94
N LYS A 59 6.34 -19.99 3.84
CA LYS A 59 7.27 -18.86 3.68
C LYS A 59 7.16 -18.21 2.29
N ASN A 60 6.45 -18.85 1.35
CA ASN A 60 6.36 -18.43 -0.05
C ASN A 60 5.15 -17.56 -0.37
N TYR A 61 4.33 -17.20 0.63
CA TYR A 61 3.22 -16.27 0.42
C TYR A 61 3.74 -14.84 0.49
N VAL A 62 4.47 -14.43 -0.54
CA VAL A 62 5.13 -13.13 -0.61
C VAL A 62 4.75 -12.42 -1.90
N LEU A 63 4.37 -11.16 -1.78
CA LEU A 63 4.23 -10.21 -2.86
C LEU A 63 5.43 -9.26 -2.83
N PHE A 64 6.28 -9.33 -3.85
CA PHE A 64 7.37 -8.37 -4.06
C PHE A 64 6.87 -7.23 -4.94
N LEU A 65 7.18 -6.00 -4.54
CA LEU A 65 6.78 -4.78 -5.24
C LEU A 65 8.03 -3.96 -5.56
N GLY A 66 8.23 -3.72 -6.82
CA GLY A 66 9.31 -2.89 -7.31
C GLY A 66 10.41 -3.68 -8.00
N SER A 67 11.08 -3.01 -8.89
CA SER A 67 12.32 -3.43 -9.54
C SER A 67 13.36 -2.33 -9.41
N THR A 68 14.63 -2.68 -9.52
CA THR A 68 15.75 -1.73 -9.59
C THR A 68 15.89 -1.20 -11.01
N ASP A 69 14.83 -0.63 -11.57
CA ASP A 69 14.90 0.04 -12.85
C ASP A 69 15.50 1.44 -12.64
N ALA A 70 16.76 1.59 -13.03
CA ALA A 70 17.49 2.84 -12.87
C ALA A 70 17.03 3.95 -13.83
N GLU A 71 16.25 3.62 -14.86
CA GLU A 71 15.74 4.60 -15.82
C GLU A 71 14.46 5.29 -15.32
N THR A 72 13.72 4.65 -14.43
CA THR A 72 12.56 5.25 -13.81
C THR A 72 12.83 5.49 -12.33
N ASN A 73 12.84 6.73 -11.89
CA ASN A 73 12.91 7.07 -10.47
C ASN A 73 11.62 6.68 -9.68
N GLN A 74 10.71 5.95 -10.32
CA GLN A 74 9.47 5.47 -9.73
C GLN A 74 9.68 4.07 -9.19
N ALA A 75 9.57 3.90 -7.91
CA ALA A 75 9.48 2.60 -7.25
C ALA A 75 8.43 2.68 -6.15
N PRO A 76 7.58 1.66 -5.98
CA PRO A 76 6.60 1.62 -4.89
C PRO A 76 7.26 1.87 -3.53
N CYS A 77 6.59 2.63 -2.66
CA CYS A 77 7.05 2.81 -1.29
C CYS A 77 6.95 1.51 -0.51
N LEU A 78 5.85 0.78 -0.66
CA LEU A 78 5.68 -0.58 -0.18
C LEU A 78 6.49 -1.52 -1.08
N SER A 79 7.47 -2.21 -0.53
CA SER A 79 8.43 -3.02 -1.28
C SER A 79 8.14 -4.53 -1.18
N LEU A 80 7.52 -4.96 -0.10
CA LEU A 80 7.24 -6.37 0.17
C LEU A 80 6.05 -6.52 1.10
N VAL A 81 5.19 -7.50 0.81
CA VAL A 81 4.16 -7.98 1.73
C VAL A 81 4.28 -9.49 1.85
N GLN A 82 4.37 -10.00 3.06
CA GLN A 82 4.35 -11.42 3.38
C GLN A 82 3.12 -11.77 4.19
N PHE A 83 2.45 -12.84 3.78
CA PHE A 83 1.33 -13.44 4.50
C PHE A 83 1.79 -14.72 5.18
N GLN A 84 1.48 -14.87 6.46
CA GLN A 84 1.81 -16.05 7.25
C GLN A 84 0.55 -16.55 7.96
N ILE A 85 0.46 -17.85 8.16
CA ILE A 85 -0.63 -18.45 8.92
C ILE A 85 -0.02 -19.04 10.20
N GLU A 86 -0.51 -18.53 11.34
CA GLU A 86 -0.08 -18.96 12.67
C GLU A 86 -1.31 -19.31 13.50
N ASN A 87 -1.43 -20.58 13.90
CA ASN A 87 -2.57 -21.06 14.69
C ASN A 87 -3.93 -20.71 14.07
N ASP A 88 -4.07 -20.94 12.76
CA ASP A 88 -5.26 -20.65 11.95
C ASP A 88 -5.63 -19.15 11.88
N GLU A 89 -4.71 -18.27 12.20
CA GLU A 89 -4.84 -16.82 12.08
C GLU A 89 -3.85 -16.26 11.06
N LEU A 90 -4.24 -15.17 10.41
CA LEU A 90 -3.42 -14.47 9.42
C LEU A 90 -2.52 -13.44 10.10
N VAL A 91 -1.23 -13.52 9.83
CA VAL A 91 -0.23 -12.49 10.16
C VAL A 91 0.25 -11.86 8.86
N VAL A 92 0.21 -10.54 8.77
CA VAL A 92 0.72 -9.77 7.63
C VAL A 92 1.96 -9.01 8.06
N SER A 93 3.06 -9.20 7.34
CA SER A 93 4.30 -8.44 7.53
C SER A 93 4.65 -7.68 6.25
N ALA A 94 4.96 -6.40 6.37
CA ALA A 94 5.29 -5.57 5.24
C ALA A 94 6.55 -4.73 5.48
N TYR A 95 7.24 -4.37 4.41
CA TYR A 95 8.38 -3.48 4.42
C TYR A 95 8.14 -2.31 3.47
N GLN A 96 8.32 -1.10 3.99
CA GLN A 96 8.27 0.14 3.21
C GLN A 96 9.63 0.84 3.22
N ARG A 97 10.13 1.17 2.02
CA ARG A 97 11.37 1.95 1.87
C ARG A 97 11.20 3.41 2.29
N SER A 98 9.97 3.93 2.19
CA SER A 98 9.62 5.32 2.49
C SER A 98 8.15 5.41 2.87
N SER A 99 7.82 6.27 3.82
CA SER A 99 6.45 6.48 4.29
C SER A 99 6.23 7.91 4.76
N ASP A 100 5.25 8.60 4.17
CA ASP A 100 4.72 9.83 4.73
C ASP A 100 3.79 9.50 5.90
N ALA A 101 4.10 10.05 7.07
CA ALA A 101 3.40 9.71 8.32
C ALA A 101 1.94 10.21 8.35
N ASN A 102 1.61 11.26 7.61
CA ASN A 102 0.29 11.91 7.71
C ASN A 102 -0.75 11.31 6.76
N LEU A 103 -0.37 11.02 5.52
CA LEU A 103 -1.29 10.57 4.48
C LEU A 103 -0.94 9.17 3.96
N GLY A 104 0.34 8.94 3.64
CA GLY A 104 0.80 7.68 3.07
C GLY A 104 0.64 6.52 4.04
N LEU A 105 1.16 6.63 5.26
CA LEU A 105 1.14 5.55 6.24
C LEU A 105 -0.28 5.06 6.60
N PRO A 106 -1.26 5.95 6.91
CA PRO A 106 -2.63 5.52 7.16
C PRO A 106 -3.27 4.82 5.95
N ALA A 107 -3.00 5.31 4.74
CA ALA A 107 -3.49 4.71 3.50
C ALA A 107 -2.91 3.31 3.28
N ASP A 108 -1.61 3.14 3.49
CA ASP A 108 -0.90 1.87 3.33
C ASP A 108 -1.36 0.83 4.35
N ILE A 109 -1.56 1.22 5.61
CA ILE A 109 -2.15 0.34 6.64
C ILE A 109 -3.54 -0.13 6.21
N TYR A 110 -4.35 0.78 5.69
CA TYR A 110 -5.69 0.44 5.23
C TYR A 110 -5.66 -0.48 4.01
N HIS A 111 -4.74 -0.28 3.07
CA HIS A 111 -4.54 -1.19 1.93
C HIS A 111 -4.14 -2.59 2.40
N LEU A 112 -3.19 -2.71 3.34
CA LEU A 112 -2.81 -4.00 3.92
C LEU A 112 -4.00 -4.69 4.61
N TYR A 113 -4.81 -3.93 5.33
CA TYR A 113 -6.04 -4.46 5.92
C TYR A 113 -7.02 -4.95 4.86
N LEU A 114 -7.24 -4.20 3.77
CA LEU A 114 -8.11 -4.61 2.67
C LEU A 114 -7.60 -5.87 1.95
N MET A 115 -6.27 -6.03 1.82
CA MET A 115 -5.67 -7.27 1.28
C MET A 115 -5.94 -8.45 2.22
N ALA A 116 -5.69 -8.26 3.51
CA ALA A 116 -5.91 -9.29 4.53
C ALA A 116 -7.37 -9.76 4.56
N ARG A 117 -8.33 -8.84 4.41
CA ARG A 117 -9.77 -9.13 4.39
C ARG A 117 -10.22 -10.00 3.23
N GLN A 118 -9.41 -10.21 2.21
CA GLN A 118 -9.70 -11.11 1.09
C GLN A 118 -9.23 -12.55 1.37
N ILE A 119 -8.47 -12.75 2.44
CA ILE A 119 -8.04 -14.07 2.90
C ILE A 119 -9.05 -14.58 3.93
N ASP A 120 -9.52 -15.80 3.72
CA ASP A 120 -10.55 -16.44 4.55
C ASP A 120 -9.93 -17.03 5.84
N LEU A 121 -9.36 -16.13 6.64
CA LEU A 121 -8.77 -16.39 7.96
C LEU A 121 -8.94 -15.16 8.86
N PRO A 122 -9.09 -15.33 10.17
CA PRO A 122 -9.06 -14.22 11.12
C PRO A 122 -7.73 -13.47 11.04
N LEU A 123 -7.77 -12.15 10.94
CA LEU A 123 -6.56 -11.32 10.97
C LEU A 123 -6.06 -11.17 12.41
N LYS A 124 -4.85 -11.66 12.69
CA LYS A 124 -4.17 -11.54 13.97
C LYS A 124 -3.44 -10.20 14.10
N SER A 125 -2.61 -9.89 13.11
CA SER A 125 -1.79 -8.67 13.16
C SER A 125 -1.33 -8.21 11.79
N ILE A 126 -1.03 -6.91 11.70
CA ILE A 126 -0.29 -6.29 10.60
C ILE A 126 0.95 -5.63 11.21
N THR A 127 2.12 -5.99 10.71
CA THR A 127 3.41 -5.41 11.11
C THR A 127 4.04 -4.71 9.93
N LEU A 128 4.36 -3.42 10.08
CA LEU A 128 5.11 -2.64 9.08
C LEU A 128 6.51 -2.33 9.59
N ASN A 129 7.49 -2.59 8.73
CA ASN A 129 8.86 -2.12 8.90
C ASN A 129 9.07 -0.90 7.99
N LEU A 130 9.31 0.25 8.57
CA LEU A 130 9.45 1.52 7.88
C LEU A 130 10.92 1.93 7.87
N ALA A 131 11.56 1.98 6.68
CA ALA A 131 12.97 2.36 6.56
C ALA A 131 13.17 3.87 6.69
N ASN A 132 12.29 4.65 6.07
CA ASN A 132 12.29 6.11 6.15
C ASN A 132 10.88 6.61 6.43
N VAL A 133 10.71 7.29 7.55
CA VAL A 133 9.45 7.96 7.91
C VAL A 133 9.69 9.46 7.86
N HIS A 134 8.83 10.19 7.18
CA HIS A 134 8.95 11.63 7.01
C HIS A 134 7.59 12.32 7.09
N ILE A 135 7.65 13.63 7.21
CA ILE A 135 6.52 14.55 7.12
C ILE A 135 6.92 15.63 6.12
N TYR A 136 6.07 15.91 5.15
CA TYR A 136 6.29 17.00 4.21
C TYR A 136 6.20 18.36 4.90
N GLU A 137 7.06 19.31 4.49
CA GLU A 137 7.18 20.64 5.14
C GLU A 137 5.87 21.39 5.23
N ASN A 138 5.03 21.33 4.18
CA ASN A 138 3.70 21.96 4.14
C ASN A 138 2.74 21.39 5.20
N ASN A 139 2.99 20.20 5.73
CA ASN A 139 2.16 19.55 6.73
C ASN A 139 2.67 19.66 8.17
N ILE A 140 3.86 20.22 8.40
CA ILE A 140 4.44 20.29 9.75
C ILE A 140 3.55 21.05 10.74
N ALA A 141 3.01 22.20 10.34
CA ALA A 141 2.14 23.01 11.20
C ALA A 141 0.87 22.22 11.60
N ASN A 142 0.22 21.58 10.65
CA ASN A 142 -0.99 20.79 10.87
C ASN A 142 -0.69 19.52 11.69
N THR A 143 0.48 18.93 11.53
CA THR A 143 0.93 17.79 12.37
C THR A 143 1.06 18.21 13.83
N ARG A 144 1.63 19.39 14.10
CA ARG A 144 1.72 19.92 15.48
C ARG A 144 0.35 20.13 16.09
N LEU A 145 -0.58 20.74 15.35
CA LEU A 145 -1.97 20.94 15.80
C LEU A 145 -2.66 19.62 16.11
N LEU A 146 -2.46 18.59 15.29
CA LEU A 146 -3.00 17.24 15.53
C LEU A 146 -2.45 16.66 16.84
N LEU A 147 -1.15 16.77 17.08
CA LEU A 147 -0.50 16.29 18.31
C LEU A 147 -0.96 17.06 19.57
N GLU A 148 -1.42 18.29 19.42
CA GLU A 148 -2.04 19.13 20.45
C GLU A 148 -3.55 18.78 20.66
N GLY A 149 -4.09 17.81 19.94
CA GLY A 149 -5.45 17.33 20.07
C GLY A 149 -6.48 18.01 19.15
N ASN A 150 -6.04 18.78 18.17
CA ASN A 150 -6.96 19.35 17.18
C ASN A 150 -7.23 18.33 16.06
N GLU A 151 -8.40 17.70 16.13
CA GLU A 151 -8.82 16.68 15.15
C GLU A 151 -9.31 17.26 13.81
N ASN A 152 -9.48 18.58 13.69
CA ASN A 152 -10.00 19.24 12.48
C ASN A 152 -8.90 19.72 11.53
N VAL A 153 -7.70 19.16 11.62
CA VAL A 153 -6.59 19.47 10.71
C VAL A 153 -6.75 18.76 9.37
N LYS A 154 -6.26 19.40 8.31
CA LYS A 154 -6.21 18.83 6.97
C LYS A 154 -4.76 18.70 6.53
N PHE A 155 -4.43 17.60 5.88
CA PHE A 155 -3.12 17.36 5.28
C PHE A 155 -3.22 17.46 3.76
N GLU A 156 -2.18 17.98 3.15
CA GLU A 156 -2.09 18.16 1.71
C GLU A 156 -0.97 17.28 1.15
N LEU A 157 -1.25 16.63 0.02
CA LEU A 157 -0.22 15.94 -0.74
C LEU A 157 0.74 16.98 -1.34
N ASN A 158 2.02 16.80 -1.06
CA ASN A 158 3.09 17.56 -1.68
C ASN A 158 3.55 16.79 -2.94
N VAL A 159 2.91 17.05 -4.07
CA VAL A 159 3.20 16.44 -5.37
C VAL A 159 3.84 17.44 -6.30
#